data_d357ef8360b8303602d0681ee35340f0
#
_entry.id   d357ef8360b8303602d0681ee35340f0
#
_cell.length_a   1.000
_cell.length_b   1.000
_cell.length_c   1.000
_cell.angle_alpha   90.00
_cell.angle_beta   90.00
_cell.angle_gamma   90.00
#
_symmetry.space_group_name_H-M   'P 1'
#
loop_
_entity.id
_entity.type
_entity.pdbx_description
1 polymer ?
#
loop_
_entity_poly.entity_id
_entity_poly.type
_entity_poly.pdbx_seq_one_letter_code
_entity_poly.pdbx_strand_id
1 'polypeptide(L)'
;MRKFIAIVIVALMGACSGQAARLANGPRFDFGPGEGAVQAAMGIAAVEVNAPMWLGDGGMQYRLLYAEPAQRREYLESRWVARPGELLEQALARRLAAPAVGRCRLRVELSEFIQMFDSETRGRVVVAGRAVLYVGAEAVAARSFLLDRPAPSPDAKGGVAAASTAVAALGDELAAWVSQSGKCRSE
;
A
#
# COMPACT_ATOMS: atom_id res chain seq x y z
N MET A 1 -49.37 31.60 5.57
CA MET A 1 -48.08 31.79 4.88
C MET A 1 -46.89 31.50 5.81
N ARG A 2 -46.78 32.06 7.03
CA ARG A 2 -45.64 31.82 7.96
C ARG A 2 -45.45 30.36 8.36
N LYS A 3 -46.47 29.53 8.47
CA LYS A 3 -46.38 28.10 8.83
C LYS A 3 -45.83 27.23 7.66
N PHE A 4 -46.08 27.59 6.41
CA PHE A 4 -45.56 26.88 5.24
C PHE A 4 -44.08 27.14 5.03
N ILE A 5 -43.60 28.36 5.34
CA ILE A 5 -42.16 28.72 5.23
C ILE A 5 -41.32 27.94 6.24
N ALA A 6 -41.84 27.72 7.48
CA ALA A 6 -41.12 26.95 8.51
C ALA A 6 -40.96 25.45 8.13
N ILE A 7 -41.96 24.85 7.47
CA ILE A 7 -41.89 23.45 7.03
C ILE A 7 -40.88 23.28 5.89
N VAL A 8 -40.74 24.22 4.97
CA VAL A 8 -39.80 24.18 3.87
C VAL A 8 -38.35 24.31 4.37
N ILE A 9 -38.09 25.13 5.38
CA ILE A 9 -36.74 25.30 5.96
C ILE A 9 -36.27 24.02 6.69
N VAL A 10 -37.14 23.30 7.37
CA VAL A 10 -36.82 22.04 8.05
C VAL A 10 -36.52 20.92 7.04
N ALA A 11 -37.19 20.89 5.89
CA ALA A 11 -36.94 19.90 4.84
C ALA A 11 -35.58 20.08 4.14
N LEU A 12 -35.03 21.31 4.09
CA LEU A 12 -33.72 21.60 3.47
C LEU A 12 -32.54 21.22 4.36
N MET A 13 -32.69 21.07 5.66
CA MET A 13 -31.61 20.66 6.57
C MET A 13 -31.36 19.15 6.59
N GLY A 14 -32.26 18.33 6.08
CA GLY A 14 -32.12 16.87 6.04
C GLY A 14 -31.24 16.32 4.88
N ALA A 15 -30.94 17.13 3.88
CA ALA A 15 -30.29 16.68 2.65
C ALA A 15 -28.74 16.49 2.77
N CYS A 16 -28.10 17.09 3.80
CA CYS A 16 -26.63 17.03 3.94
C CYS A 16 -26.10 15.79 4.69
N SER A 17 -26.96 15.03 5.39
CA SER A 17 -26.46 13.90 6.21
C SER A 17 -26.18 12.62 5.42
N GLY A 18 -26.74 12.46 4.22
CA GLY A 18 -26.58 11.24 3.40
C GLY A 18 -25.19 11.09 2.74
N GLN A 19 -24.49 12.18 2.52
CA GLN A 19 -23.20 12.18 1.81
C GLN A 19 -22.05 11.81 2.75
N ALA A 20 -22.05 12.30 3.98
CA ALA A 20 -21.06 11.97 4.99
C ALA A 20 -21.11 10.47 5.38
N ALA A 21 -22.30 9.88 5.44
CA ALA A 21 -22.47 8.46 5.72
C ALA A 21 -21.98 7.54 4.60
N ARG A 22 -22.05 7.96 3.33
CA ARG A 22 -21.50 7.23 2.19
C ARG A 22 -19.97 7.22 2.18
N LEU A 23 -19.34 8.34 2.55
CA LEU A 23 -17.87 8.45 2.67
C LEU A 23 -17.31 7.57 3.79
N ALA A 24 -18.05 7.40 4.89
CA ALA A 24 -17.66 6.55 6.01
C ALA A 24 -17.79 5.04 5.71
N ASN A 25 -18.65 4.64 4.78
CA ASN A 25 -19.02 3.24 4.48
C ASN A 25 -18.56 2.77 3.11
N GLY A 26 -17.62 3.46 2.46
CA GLY A 26 -17.04 3.04 1.18
C GLY A 26 -16.30 1.70 1.25
N PRO A 27 -16.08 1.02 0.12
CA PRO A 27 -15.35 -0.23 0.06
C PRO A 27 -13.94 -0.05 0.60
N ARG A 28 -13.51 -1.03 1.41
CA ARG A 28 -12.16 -1.11 1.95
C ARG A 28 -11.42 -2.26 1.30
N PHE A 29 -10.16 -2.04 0.98
CA PHE A 29 -9.33 -2.97 0.22
C PHE A 29 -8.07 -3.33 0.99
N ASP A 30 -7.57 -4.53 0.75
CA ASP A 30 -6.22 -4.99 1.08
C ASP A 30 -5.57 -5.57 -0.19
N PHE A 31 -4.43 -6.25 -0.04
CA PHE A 31 -3.75 -6.89 -1.16
C PHE A 31 -4.27 -8.30 -1.48
N GLY A 32 -5.39 -8.71 -0.86
CA GLY A 32 -5.96 -10.03 -1.00
C GLY A 32 -5.22 -11.11 -0.19
N PRO A 33 -5.65 -12.38 -0.31
CA PRO A 33 -5.12 -13.49 0.49
C PRO A 33 -3.65 -13.81 0.21
N GLY A 34 -3.06 -13.24 -0.84
CA GLY A 34 -1.68 -13.49 -1.24
C GLY A 34 -1.47 -14.92 -1.72
N GLU A 35 -1.12 -15.10 -2.98
CA GLU A 35 -0.64 -16.40 -3.49
C GLU A 35 0.87 -16.46 -3.30
N GLY A 36 1.36 -17.43 -2.58
CA GLY A 36 2.79 -17.68 -2.48
C GLY A 36 3.17 -18.50 -1.25
N ALA A 37 3.99 -19.52 -1.47
CA ALA A 37 4.58 -20.32 -0.41
C ALA A 37 5.50 -19.44 0.44
N VAL A 38 5.39 -19.59 1.77
CA VAL A 38 6.37 -19.02 2.71
C VAL A 38 7.74 -19.59 2.36
N GLN A 39 8.67 -18.72 1.94
CA GLN A 39 10.06 -19.15 1.70
C GLN A 39 10.82 -19.14 3.02
N ALA A 40 10.47 -20.06 3.91
CA ALA A 40 11.03 -20.18 5.26
C ALA A 40 12.57 -20.33 5.32
N ALA A 41 13.19 -20.68 4.20
CA ALA A 41 14.63 -20.95 4.12
C ALA A 41 15.53 -19.69 4.06
N MET A 42 14.95 -18.48 4.10
CA MET A 42 15.75 -17.26 3.88
C MET A 42 16.39 -16.68 5.13
N GLY A 43 16.09 -17.21 6.30
CA GLY A 43 16.68 -16.73 7.57
C GLY A 43 16.22 -15.33 8.00
N ILE A 44 15.05 -14.84 7.54
CA ILE A 44 14.45 -13.58 7.98
C ILE A 44 13.61 -13.85 9.25
N ALA A 45 14.01 -13.26 10.38
CA ALA A 45 13.26 -13.33 11.63
C ALA A 45 12.07 -12.38 11.68
N ALA A 46 12.24 -11.17 11.13
CA ALA A 46 11.21 -10.14 11.16
C ALA A 46 11.30 -9.23 9.92
N VAL A 47 10.16 -8.69 9.54
CA VAL A 47 10.03 -7.63 8.54
C VAL A 47 9.42 -6.42 9.24
N GLU A 48 9.99 -5.25 9.00
CA GLU A 48 9.51 -3.95 9.49
C GLU A 48 9.35 -3.01 8.29
N VAL A 49 8.24 -2.27 8.21
CA VAL A 49 8.02 -1.28 7.15
C VAL A 49 7.81 0.09 7.76
N ASN A 50 8.71 1.02 7.43
CA ASN A 50 8.57 2.42 7.76
C ASN A 50 7.99 3.16 6.55
N ALA A 51 6.94 3.91 6.74
CA ALA A 51 6.30 4.73 5.72
C ALA A 51 6.28 6.20 6.15
N PRO A 52 6.39 7.15 5.21
CA PRO A 52 6.31 8.57 5.52
C PRO A 52 4.90 8.95 6.00
N MET A 53 4.79 10.07 6.72
CA MET A 53 3.52 10.51 7.32
C MET A 53 2.39 10.72 6.32
N TRP A 54 2.68 11.09 5.08
CA TRP A 54 1.65 11.23 4.03
C TRP A 54 1.05 9.91 3.52
N LEU A 55 1.62 8.78 3.93
CA LEU A 55 1.05 7.43 3.80
C LEU A 55 0.52 6.91 5.15
N GLY A 56 0.34 7.80 6.12
CA GLY A 56 0.01 7.46 7.51
C GLY A 56 -1.46 7.20 7.78
N ASP A 57 -2.32 7.23 6.78
CA ASP A 57 -3.72 6.84 6.90
C ASP A 57 -4.11 5.78 5.85
N GLY A 58 -5.35 5.33 5.87
CA GLY A 58 -5.86 4.35 4.91
C GLY A 58 -6.35 4.96 3.59
N GLY A 59 -6.02 6.21 3.26
CA GLY A 59 -6.41 6.86 2.02
C GLY A 59 -5.76 6.20 0.81
N MET A 60 -6.55 5.88 -0.21
CA MET A 60 -6.03 5.43 -1.50
C MET A 60 -5.63 6.64 -2.32
N GLN A 61 -4.33 6.84 -2.48
CA GLN A 61 -3.79 8.05 -3.12
C GLN A 61 -3.56 7.86 -4.63
N TYR A 62 -3.76 8.94 -5.39
CA TYR A 62 -3.48 8.97 -6.81
C TYR A 62 -2.94 10.33 -7.29
N ARG A 63 -2.33 10.36 -8.49
CA ARG A 63 -1.90 11.57 -9.21
C ARG A 63 -2.39 11.53 -10.66
N LEU A 64 -2.77 12.68 -11.18
CA LEU A 64 -3.10 12.87 -12.58
C LEU A 64 -1.88 13.52 -13.27
N LEU A 65 -0.97 12.70 -13.82
CA LEU A 65 0.27 13.20 -14.42
C LEU A 65 0.01 14.07 -15.65
N TYR A 66 -1.08 13.83 -16.36
CA TYR A 66 -1.50 14.58 -17.53
C TYR A 66 -2.13 15.93 -17.22
N ALA A 67 -2.54 16.18 -15.97
CA ALA A 67 -3.21 17.42 -15.56
C ALA A 67 -2.40 18.16 -14.49
N GLU A 68 -2.25 17.56 -13.31
CA GLU A 68 -1.59 18.17 -12.15
C GLU A 68 -0.62 17.18 -11.49
N PRO A 69 0.58 16.97 -12.06
CA PRO A 69 1.51 15.93 -11.62
C PRO A 69 2.04 16.13 -10.21
N ALA A 70 2.06 17.35 -9.70
CA ALA A 70 2.51 17.63 -8.34
C ALA A 70 1.44 17.39 -7.27
N GLN A 71 0.15 17.33 -7.66
CA GLN A 71 -0.95 17.19 -6.71
C GLN A 71 -1.17 15.73 -6.34
N ARG A 72 -1.12 15.41 -5.04
CA ARG A 72 -1.66 14.16 -4.49
C ARG A 72 -3.16 14.34 -4.23
N ARG A 73 -3.92 13.35 -4.61
CA ARG A 73 -5.36 13.26 -4.39
C ARG A 73 -5.69 11.94 -3.70
N GLU A 74 -6.84 11.86 -3.08
CA GLU A 74 -7.38 10.64 -2.50
C GLU A 74 -8.72 10.27 -3.12
N TYR A 75 -8.97 8.97 -3.24
CA TYR A 75 -10.28 8.47 -3.59
C TYR A 75 -11.27 8.75 -2.46
N LEU A 76 -12.41 9.34 -2.79
CA LEU A 76 -13.43 9.70 -1.80
C LEU A 76 -14.18 8.49 -1.24
N GLU A 77 -14.44 7.49 -2.10
CA GLU A 77 -15.29 6.35 -1.77
C GLU A 77 -14.53 5.04 -1.59
N SER A 78 -13.19 5.04 -1.66
CA SER A 78 -12.37 3.83 -1.60
C SER A 78 -11.18 4.06 -0.68
N ARG A 79 -10.94 3.11 0.22
CA ARG A 79 -9.85 3.19 1.19
C ARG A 79 -9.16 1.84 1.37
N TRP A 80 -7.93 1.87 1.81
CA TRP A 80 -7.27 0.69 2.36
C TRP A 80 -7.88 0.33 3.73
N VAL A 81 -7.87 -0.97 4.11
CA VAL A 81 -8.33 -1.43 5.43
C VAL A 81 -7.40 -0.99 6.56
N ALA A 82 -6.12 -0.76 6.25
CA ALA A 82 -5.09 -0.26 7.15
C ALA A 82 -4.15 0.70 6.40
N ARG A 83 -3.13 1.21 7.04
CA ARG A 83 -2.11 2.06 6.39
C ARG A 83 -1.33 1.24 5.35
N PRO A 84 -0.97 1.81 4.20
CA PRO A 84 -0.20 1.09 3.18
C PRO A 84 1.07 0.42 3.70
N GLY A 85 1.80 1.08 4.62
CA GLY A 85 2.98 0.50 5.26
C GLY A 85 2.67 -0.75 6.09
N GLU A 86 1.59 -0.74 6.86
CA GLU A 86 1.14 -1.88 7.67
C GLU A 86 0.69 -3.06 6.81
N LEU A 87 -0.04 -2.77 5.72
CA LEU A 87 -0.45 -3.79 4.75
C LEU A 87 0.75 -4.43 4.05
N LEU A 88 1.73 -3.61 3.66
CA LEU A 88 2.96 -4.08 3.04
C LEU A 88 3.78 -4.93 4.01
N GLU A 89 3.92 -4.49 5.27
CA GLU A 89 4.61 -5.25 6.32
C GLU A 89 4.00 -6.64 6.51
N GLN A 90 2.67 -6.71 6.65
CA GLN A 90 1.96 -7.98 6.77
C GLN A 90 2.15 -8.89 5.55
N ALA A 91 2.06 -8.32 4.34
CA ALA A 91 2.22 -9.07 3.11
C ALA A 91 3.64 -9.64 2.97
N LEU A 92 4.65 -8.83 3.22
CA LEU A 92 6.06 -9.24 3.17
C LEU A 92 6.40 -10.20 4.32
N ALA A 93 5.90 -9.99 5.53
CA ALA A 93 6.13 -10.88 6.66
C ALA A 93 5.57 -12.28 6.39
N ARG A 94 4.34 -12.39 5.88
CA ARG A 94 3.76 -13.69 5.49
C ARG A 94 4.60 -14.45 4.47
N ARG A 95 5.26 -13.73 3.56
CA ARG A 95 6.04 -14.34 2.47
C ARG A 95 7.48 -14.66 2.84
N LEU A 96 8.11 -13.85 3.67
CA LEU A 96 9.56 -13.84 3.90
C LEU A 96 9.96 -14.25 5.31
N ALA A 97 9.12 -14.02 6.33
CA ALA A 97 9.51 -14.20 7.71
C ALA A 97 9.34 -15.65 8.18
N ALA A 98 10.38 -16.14 8.86
CA ALA A 98 10.37 -17.40 9.61
C ALA A 98 10.96 -17.14 11.01
N PRO A 99 10.17 -16.59 11.95
CA PRO A 99 10.68 -16.09 13.24
C PRO A 99 11.45 -17.13 14.06
N ALA A 100 11.06 -18.40 13.97
CA ALA A 100 11.66 -19.49 14.75
C ALA A 100 13.10 -19.83 14.33
N VAL A 101 13.50 -19.51 13.09
CA VAL A 101 14.80 -19.91 12.52
C VAL A 101 15.56 -18.74 11.89
N GLY A 102 14.96 -17.56 11.84
CA GLY A 102 15.57 -16.38 11.26
C GLY A 102 16.58 -15.70 12.16
N ARG A 103 17.65 -15.16 11.58
CA ARG A 103 18.66 -14.33 12.27
C ARG A 103 18.72 -12.91 11.74
N CYS A 104 18.16 -12.66 10.55
CA CYS A 104 18.13 -11.34 9.92
C CYS A 104 16.82 -10.64 10.15
N ARG A 105 16.87 -9.31 10.22
CA ARG A 105 15.73 -8.42 10.17
C ARG A 105 15.75 -7.65 8.86
N LEU A 106 14.65 -7.67 8.13
CA LEU A 106 14.46 -6.89 6.92
C LEU A 106 13.68 -5.61 7.27
N ARG A 107 14.30 -4.43 7.05
CA ARG A 107 13.62 -3.15 7.16
C ARG A 107 13.37 -2.58 5.77
N VAL A 108 12.14 -2.18 5.51
CA VAL A 108 11.73 -1.52 4.27
C VAL A 108 11.37 -0.07 4.60
N GLU A 109 12.05 0.85 3.97
CA GLU A 109 11.78 2.28 3.99
C GLU A 109 10.94 2.62 2.75
N LEU A 110 9.61 2.63 2.93
CA LEU A 110 8.68 2.93 1.84
C LEU A 110 8.73 4.43 1.55
N SER A 111 9.02 4.81 0.31
CA SER A 111 9.05 6.22 -0.11
C SER A 111 7.85 6.61 -0.98
N GLU A 112 7.27 5.64 -1.71
CA GLU A 112 6.11 5.89 -2.56
C GLU A 112 5.18 4.67 -2.60
N PHE A 113 3.87 4.93 -2.55
CA PHE A 113 2.81 3.96 -2.75
C PHE A 113 1.59 4.70 -3.31
N ILE A 114 1.45 4.74 -4.63
CA ILE A 114 0.49 5.63 -5.29
C ILE A 114 0.04 5.08 -6.64
N GLN A 115 -1.20 5.36 -7.01
CA GLN A 115 -1.67 5.17 -8.38
C GLN A 115 -1.39 6.44 -9.20
N MET A 116 -0.76 6.30 -10.35
CA MET A 116 -0.45 7.39 -11.27
C MET A 116 -1.23 7.20 -12.56
N PHE A 117 -1.86 8.27 -13.03
CA PHE A 117 -2.61 8.30 -14.29
C PHE A 117 -1.83 9.08 -15.34
N ASP A 118 -1.38 8.41 -16.39
CA ASP A 118 -0.72 9.01 -17.54
C ASP A 118 -1.73 9.65 -18.49
N SER A 119 -2.99 9.19 -18.47
CA SER A 119 -4.17 9.75 -19.16
C SER A 119 -5.43 9.38 -18.39
N GLU A 120 -6.60 9.86 -18.83
CA GLU A 120 -7.90 9.51 -18.22
C GLU A 120 -8.22 8.02 -18.25
N THR A 121 -7.65 7.27 -19.20
CA THR A 121 -7.92 5.84 -19.40
C THR A 121 -6.77 4.93 -19.02
N ARG A 122 -5.60 5.45 -18.66
CA ARG A 122 -4.41 4.66 -18.36
C ARG A 122 -3.83 5.06 -17.02
N GLY A 123 -3.79 4.08 -16.12
CA GLY A 123 -3.17 4.22 -14.81
C GLY A 123 -2.18 3.08 -14.53
N ARG A 124 -1.31 3.31 -13.57
CA ARG A 124 -0.34 2.35 -13.05
C ARG A 124 -0.12 2.58 -11.57
N VAL A 125 0.32 1.59 -10.84
CA VAL A 125 0.70 1.75 -9.44
C VAL A 125 2.22 1.74 -9.34
N VAL A 126 2.74 2.70 -8.58
CA VAL A 126 4.15 2.81 -8.24
C VAL A 126 4.34 2.52 -6.77
N VAL A 127 5.23 1.55 -6.48
CA VAL A 127 5.70 1.22 -5.13
C VAL A 127 7.21 1.35 -5.13
N ALA A 128 7.74 2.29 -4.36
CA ALA A 128 9.17 2.58 -4.33
C ALA A 128 9.69 2.72 -2.90
N GLY A 129 10.96 2.40 -2.73
CA GLY A 129 11.60 2.49 -1.44
C GLY A 129 13.00 1.88 -1.41
N ARG A 130 13.46 1.61 -0.19
CA ARG A 130 14.75 0.99 0.08
C ARG A 130 14.56 -0.15 1.09
N ALA A 131 15.16 -1.29 0.80
CA ALA A 131 15.25 -2.41 1.71
C ALA A 131 16.65 -2.48 2.34
N VAL A 132 16.71 -2.71 3.65
CA VAL A 132 17.97 -2.85 4.41
C VAL A 132 17.89 -4.13 5.22
N LEU A 133 18.92 -4.94 5.13
CA LEU A 133 19.06 -6.19 5.85
C LEU A 133 19.97 -6.00 7.04
N TYR A 134 19.53 -6.43 8.21
CA TYR A 134 20.27 -6.34 9.46
C TYR A 134 20.57 -7.73 10.03
N VAL A 135 21.76 -7.90 10.59
CA VAL A 135 22.14 -8.99 11.50
C VAL A 135 22.43 -8.37 12.85
N GLY A 136 21.61 -8.63 13.84
CA GLY A 136 21.66 -7.88 15.09
C GLY A 136 21.39 -6.39 14.86
N ALA A 137 22.34 -5.52 15.20
CA ALA A 137 22.28 -4.08 14.99
C ALA A 137 22.98 -3.61 13.70
N GLU A 138 23.72 -4.49 13.04
CA GLU A 138 24.54 -4.15 11.87
C GLU A 138 23.73 -4.24 10.58
N ALA A 139 23.79 -3.18 9.75
CA ALA A 139 23.25 -3.19 8.39
C ALA A 139 24.24 -3.89 7.46
N VAL A 140 23.90 -5.08 6.98
CA VAL A 140 24.80 -5.94 6.20
C VAL A 140 24.58 -5.87 4.68
N ALA A 141 23.39 -5.41 4.24
CA ALA A 141 23.09 -5.17 2.83
C ALA A 141 21.96 -4.17 2.69
N ALA A 142 21.91 -3.46 1.56
CA ALA A 142 20.83 -2.57 1.22
C ALA A 142 20.61 -2.50 -0.29
N ARG A 143 19.35 -2.31 -0.73
CA ARG A 143 19.00 -2.05 -2.13
C ARG A 143 17.77 -1.16 -2.22
N SER A 144 17.70 -0.34 -3.27
CA SER A 144 16.48 0.38 -3.63
C SER A 144 15.62 -0.49 -4.54
N PHE A 145 14.31 -0.24 -4.53
CA PHE A 145 13.36 -0.90 -5.41
C PHE A 145 12.37 0.12 -5.99
N LEU A 146 11.87 -0.19 -7.17
CA LEU A 146 10.83 0.55 -7.87
C LEU A 146 9.98 -0.45 -8.64
N LEU A 147 8.78 -0.70 -8.16
CA LEU A 147 7.77 -1.51 -8.84
C LEU A 147 6.80 -0.57 -9.53
N ASP A 148 6.61 -0.78 -10.82
CA ASP A 148 5.67 -0.05 -11.66
C ASP A 148 4.78 -1.08 -12.37
N ARG A 149 3.47 -1.06 -12.09
CA ARG A 149 2.53 -2.05 -12.61
C ARG A 149 1.32 -1.36 -13.21
N PRO A 150 0.96 -1.68 -14.46
CA PRO A 150 -0.22 -1.12 -15.11
C PRO A 150 -1.48 -1.54 -14.34
N ALA A 151 -2.39 -0.58 -14.16
CA ALA A 151 -3.71 -0.84 -13.61
C ALA A 151 -4.65 -1.34 -14.71
N PRO A 152 -5.37 -2.45 -14.50
CA PRO A 152 -6.27 -3.02 -15.52
C PRO A 152 -7.49 -2.13 -15.80
N SER A 153 -7.85 -1.23 -14.90
CA SER A 153 -8.89 -0.20 -15.09
C SER A 153 -8.46 1.13 -14.46
N PRO A 154 -8.96 2.27 -14.98
CA PRO A 154 -8.59 3.60 -14.50
C PRO A 154 -9.42 4.02 -13.27
N ASP A 155 -9.49 3.17 -12.26
CA ASP A 155 -10.25 3.37 -11.03
C ASP A 155 -9.53 2.79 -9.81
N ALA A 156 -10.15 2.92 -8.62
CA ALA A 156 -9.60 2.38 -7.39
C ALA A 156 -9.41 0.86 -7.43
N LYS A 157 -10.32 0.11 -8.07
CA LYS A 157 -10.21 -1.37 -8.16
C LYS A 157 -9.04 -1.78 -9.03
N GLY A 158 -8.83 -1.10 -10.17
CA GLY A 158 -7.64 -1.28 -10.98
C GLY A 158 -6.36 -0.96 -10.23
N GLY A 159 -6.39 0.10 -9.41
CA GLY A 159 -5.30 0.45 -8.50
C GLY A 159 -4.99 -0.66 -7.48
N VAL A 160 -6.02 -1.25 -6.87
CA VAL A 160 -5.86 -2.38 -5.94
C VAL A 160 -5.22 -3.59 -6.64
N ALA A 161 -5.73 -3.98 -7.82
CA ALA A 161 -5.18 -5.11 -8.57
C ALA A 161 -3.70 -4.91 -8.93
N ALA A 162 -3.34 -3.72 -9.40
CA ALA A 162 -1.96 -3.37 -9.72
C ALA A 162 -1.07 -3.33 -8.46
N ALA A 163 -1.58 -2.81 -7.33
CA ALA A 163 -0.87 -2.79 -6.06
C ALA A 163 -0.59 -4.21 -5.55
N SER A 164 -1.59 -5.10 -5.58
CA SER A 164 -1.41 -6.51 -5.21
C SER A 164 -0.32 -7.18 -6.05
N THR A 165 -0.33 -6.96 -7.36
CA THR A 165 0.71 -7.47 -8.27
C THR A 165 2.10 -6.88 -7.96
N ALA A 166 2.17 -5.57 -7.67
CA ALA A 166 3.43 -4.91 -7.31
C ALA A 166 4.00 -5.46 -5.99
N VAL A 167 3.15 -5.65 -4.97
CA VAL A 167 3.56 -6.17 -3.66
C VAL A 167 4.02 -7.63 -3.76
N ALA A 168 3.34 -8.46 -4.56
CA ALA A 168 3.77 -9.82 -4.82
C ALA A 168 5.15 -9.86 -5.49
N ALA A 169 5.35 -9.06 -6.54
CA ALA A 169 6.63 -8.95 -7.24
C ALA A 169 7.75 -8.42 -6.33
N LEU A 170 7.46 -7.43 -5.46
CA LEU A 170 8.42 -6.95 -4.47
C LEU A 170 8.84 -8.08 -3.51
N GLY A 171 7.89 -8.89 -3.05
CA GLY A 171 8.19 -10.05 -2.22
C GLY A 171 9.15 -11.02 -2.90
N ASP A 172 8.93 -11.33 -4.20
CA ASP A 172 9.83 -12.20 -4.98
C ASP A 172 11.21 -11.60 -5.18
N GLU A 173 11.29 -10.30 -5.52
CA GLU A 173 12.55 -9.60 -5.68
C GLU A 173 13.37 -9.55 -4.38
N LEU A 174 12.71 -9.30 -3.26
CA LEU A 174 13.37 -9.29 -1.94
C LEU A 174 13.80 -10.69 -1.53
N ALA A 175 13.00 -11.72 -1.80
CA ALA A 175 13.36 -13.11 -1.55
C ALA A 175 14.64 -13.50 -2.30
N ALA A 176 14.68 -13.22 -3.60
CA ALA A 176 15.85 -13.51 -4.45
C ALA A 176 17.09 -12.74 -3.95
N TRP A 177 16.93 -11.45 -3.63
CA TRP A 177 18.04 -10.64 -3.14
C TRP A 177 18.59 -11.13 -1.78
N VAL A 178 17.73 -11.46 -0.82
CA VAL A 178 18.15 -12.00 0.47
C VAL A 178 18.91 -13.32 0.29
N SER A 179 18.39 -14.23 -0.54
CA SER A 179 19.04 -15.50 -0.85
C SER A 179 20.42 -15.30 -1.48
N GLN A 180 20.56 -14.37 -2.43
CA GLN A 180 21.83 -14.05 -3.10
C GLN A 180 22.83 -13.38 -2.16
N SER A 181 22.37 -12.60 -1.18
CA SER A 181 23.26 -11.94 -0.22
C SER A 181 24.04 -12.93 0.64
N GLY A 182 23.50 -14.11 0.88
CA GLY A 182 24.09 -15.16 1.73
C GLY A 182 24.21 -14.79 3.21
N LYS A 183 23.84 -13.56 3.61
CA LYS A 183 24.09 -12.99 4.94
C LYS A 183 23.19 -13.58 6.04
N CYS A 184 22.05 -14.14 5.66
CA CYS A 184 21.03 -14.62 6.60
C CYS A 184 21.07 -16.14 6.81
N ARG A 185 21.93 -16.88 6.12
CA ARG A 185 22.06 -18.32 6.30
C ARG A 185 22.71 -18.59 7.67
N SER A 186 22.14 -19.53 8.43
CA SER A 186 22.83 -20.15 9.55
C SER A 186 23.93 -21.04 9.00
N GLU A 187 25.14 -20.88 9.49
CA GLU A 187 26.21 -21.86 9.31
C GLU A 187 25.84 -23.20 9.94
#